data_08715d929e0978ee85ad6e01a7188352
#
_entry.id   08715d929e0978ee85ad6e01a7188352
#
_cell.length_a   1.000
_cell.length_b   1.000
_cell.length_c   1.000
_cell.angle_alpha   90.00
_cell.angle_beta   90.00
_cell.angle_gamma   90.00
#
_symmetry.space_group_name_H-M   'P 1'
#
loop_
_entity.id
_entity.type
_entity.pdbx_description
1 polymer ?
#
loop_
_entity_poly.entity_id
_entity_poly.type
_entity_poly.pdbx_seq_one_letter_code
_entity_poly.pdbx_strand_id
1 'polypeptide(L)'
;DGSRDASWDRLKEAAGAYPHFRLIRFRRNFGQTAAMSAGIDAARHEVIVTLDADLQNDPADIPRLLAEMERNSYAVVSGWRQDRQDPFWSRRLPSMIANGLISRITGVKLHDYGCTLKAYRRDVLRGVRLYGEMHRFIPALCSWVGGEIAEVVVSHHPRRAGKSKYGIGRTFRVILDLFTVKFLLRFTGGPMQLFGKIAFAFGGAGALMLLVVGLDRLFGGGTAGHLYLIKRPFWIITPFMLLAFCMQFLSMGLLAEVQIRTYHESQNKPIYAIRETFDSPGS
;
A
#
# COMPACT_ATOMS: atom_id res chain seq x y z
N ASP A 1 -18.19 0.34 10.68
CA ASP A 1 -17.40 1.51 10.30
C ASP A 1 -18.33 2.69 10.00
N GLY A 2 -18.83 3.37 11.06
CA GLY A 2 -19.63 4.58 10.98
C GLY A 2 -21.02 4.41 10.35
N SER A 3 -21.62 3.23 10.41
CA SER A 3 -23.00 3.00 9.94
C SER A 3 -23.99 3.91 10.67
N ARG A 4 -24.92 4.51 9.91
CA ARG A 4 -25.94 5.42 10.44
C ARG A 4 -27.34 4.81 10.47
N ASP A 5 -27.45 3.59 9.96
CA ASP A 5 -28.66 2.77 9.93
C ASP A 5 -28.73 1.79 11.12
N ALA A 6 -29.71 0.91 11.11
CA ALA A 6 -29.92 -0.10 12.16
C ALA A 6 -28.86 -1.25 12.18
N SER A 7 -27.77 -1.16 11.39
CA SER A 7 -26.77 -2.25 11.30
C SER A 7 -26.19 -2.61 12.65
N TRP A 8 -25.92 -1.62 13.52
CA TRP A 8 -25.34 -1.89 14.84
C TRP A 8 -26.28 -2.68 15.75
N ASP A 9 -27.55 -2.33 15.75
CA ASP A 9 -28.55 -2.98 16.62
C ASP A 9 -28.84 -4.40 16.14
N ARG A 10 -28.92 -4.58 14.81
CA ARG A 10 -29.04 -5.92 14.20
C ARG A 10 -27.83 -6.81 14.49
N LEU A 11 -26.62 -6.26 14.47
CA LEU A 11 -25.43 -7.02 14.81
C LEU A 11 -25.41 -7.42 16.29
N LYS A 12 -25.85 -6.55 17.22
CA LYS A 12 -25.96 -6.91 18.65
C LYS A 12 -26.99 -8.00 18.88
N GLU A 13 -28.14 -7.92 18.23
CA GLU A 13 -29.18 -8.95 18.29
C GLU A 13 -28.62 -10.30 17.82
N ALA A 14 -27.96 -10.34 16.66
CA ALA A 14 -27.33 -11.54 16.14
C ALA A 14 -26.22 -12.07 17.07
N ALA A 15 -25.38 -11.20 17.61
CA ALA A 15 -24.32 -11.58 18.53
C ALA A 15 -24.84 -12.12 19.86
N GLY A 16 -26.04 -11.70 20.28
CA GLY A 16 -26.71 -12.27 21.46
C GLY A 16 -27.16 -13.72 21.27
N ALA A 17 -27.46 -14.12 20.02
CA ALA A 17 -27.88 -15.47 19.66
C ALA A 17 -26.72 -16.43 19.41
N TYR A 18 -25.53 -15.93 19.10
CA TYR A 18 -24.35 -16.71 18.73
C TYR A 18 -23.18 -16.40 19.68
N PRO A 19 -22.58 -17.41 20.35
CA PRO A 19 -21.36 -17.22 21.13
C PRO A 19 -20.17 -16.86 20.22
N HIS A 20 -19.14 -16.27 20.80
CA HIS A 20 -17.88 -15.93 20.14
C HIS A 20 -17.89 -14.73 19.16
N PHE A 21 -18.94 -13.93 19.15
CA PHE A 21 -18.95 -12.68 18.40
C PHE A 21 -18.28 -11.55 19.20
N ARG A 22 -17.39 -10.83 18.51
CA ARG A 22 -16.88 -9.55 18.96
C ARG A 22 -17.25 -8.47 17.96
N LEU A 23 -17.97 -7.43 18.40
CA LEU A 23 -18.38 -6.32 17.57
C LEU A 23 -17.59 -5.08 17.95
N ILE A 24 -17.09 -4.36 16.93
CA ILE A 24 -16.36 -3.11 17.11
C ILE A 24 -17.08 -2.02 16.31
N ARG A 25 -17.52 -0.95 17.00
CA ARG A 25 -18.16 0.21 16.41
C ARG A 25 -17.23 1.41 16.44
N PHE A 26 -16.96 2.00 15.27
CA PHE A 26 -16.18 3.22 15.18
C PHE A 26 -17.00 4.47 15.45
N ARG A 27 -16.34 5.55 15.90
CA ARG A 27 -16.98 6.85 16.12
C ARG A 27 -17.49 7.50 14.84
N ARG A 28 -16.84 7.24 13.70
CA ARG A 28 -17.20 7.69 12.34
C ARG A 28 -16.70 6.68 11.32
N ASN A 29 -16.94 6.92 10.04
CA ASN A 29 -16.33 6.14 8.97
C ASN A 29 -14.82 6.49 8.88
N PHE A 30 -13.96 5.48 9.04
CA PHE A 30 -12.50 5.54 8.90
C PHE A 30 -12.00 4.79 7.68
N GLY A 31 -12.88 4.05 6.98
CA GLY A 31 -12.60 3.29 5.79
C GLY A 31 -12.25 1.82 6.03
N GLN A 32 -12.23 1.05 4.94
CA GLN A 32 -12.07 -0.40 4.97
C GLN A 32 -10.75 -0.84 5.60
N THR A 33 -9.64 -0.14 5.33
CA THR A 33 -8.32 -0.44 5.92
C THR A 33 -8.34 -0.35 7.44
N ALA A 34 -8.97 0.69 7.98
CA ALA A 34 -9.10 0.88 9.42
C ALA A 34 -9.98 -0.23 10.05
N ALA A 35 -11.07 -0.61 9.39
CA ALA A 35 -11.93 -1.70 9.84
C ALA A 35 -11.18 -3.05 9.87
N MET A 36 -10.39 -3.34 8.83
CA MET A 36 -9.54 -4.54 8.80
C MET A 36 -8.47 -4.51 9.89
N SER A 37 -7.78 -3.38 10.08
CA SER A 37 -6.78 -3.23 11.14
C SER A 37 -7.39 -3.50 12.52
N ALA A 38 -8.54 -2.92 12.83
CA ALA A 38 -9.22 -3.16 14.12
C ALA A 38 -9.64 -4.63 14.31
N GLY A 39 -10.09 -5.28 13.23
CA GLY A 39 -10.41 -6.72 13.27
C GLY A 39 -9.17 -7.58 13.52
N ILE A 40 -8.06 -7.27 12.84
CA ILE A 40 -6.76 -7.96 13.01
C ILE A 40 -6.23 -7.75 14.45
N ASP A 41 -6.27 -6.51 14.95
CA ASP A 41 -5.80 -6.17 16.30
C ASP A 41 -6.63 -6.88 17.39
N ALA A 42 -7.93 -7.06 17.15
CA ALA A 42 -8.85 -7.73 18.06
C ALA A 42 -8.83 -9.27 17.96
N ALA A 43 -8.27 -9.82 16.89
CA ALA A 43 -8.23 -11.27 16.67
C ALA A 43 -7.34 -11.98 17.71
N ARG A 44 -7.76 -13.16 18.18
CA ARG A 44 -7.07 -13.91 19.25
C ARG A 44 -6.33 -15.14 18.73
N HIS A 45 -6.81 -15.74 17.65
CA HIS A 45 -6.28 -17.00 17.11
C HIS A 45 -5.06 -16.79 16.20
N GLU A 46 -4.33 -17.87 15.94
CA GLU A 46 -3.12 -17.88 15.14
C GLU A 46 -3.37 -17.65 13.65
N VAL A 47 -4.55 -18.04 13.18
CA VAL A 47 -4.99 -17.81 11.80
C VAL A 47 -6.13 -16.82 11.78
N ILE A 48 -6.02 -15.81 10.92
CA ILE A 48 -7.01 -14.74 10.73
C ILE A 48 -7.54 -14.84 9.31
N VAL A 49 -8.87 -14.98 9.17
CA VAL A 49 -9.53 -14.93 7.87
C VAL A 49 -10.29 -13.63 7.74
N THR A 50 -10.08 -12.93 6.63
CA THR A 50 -10.82 -11.70 6.32
C THR A 50 -11.90 -11.99 5.27
N LEU A 51 -13.05 -11.33 5.41
CA LEU A 51 -14.20 -11.50 4.53
C LEU A 51 -15.04 -10.22 4.54
N ASP A 52 -15.49 -9.77 3.34
CA ASP A 52 -16.48 -8.70 3.25
C ASP A 52 -17.89 -9.25 3.53
N ALA A 53 -18.70 -8.47 4.26
CA ALA A 53 -20.07 -8.84 4.64
C ALA A 53 -21.13 -8.49 3.56
N ASP A 54 -20.75 -8.40 2.29
CA ASP A 54 -21.62 -8.05 1.16
C ASP A 54 -22.16 -9.28 0.40
N LEU A 55 -21.90 -10.47 0.94
CA LEU A 55 -22.34 -11.77 0.39
C LEU A 55 -21.77 -12.09 -1.01
N GLN A 56 -20.71 -11.42 -1.43
CA GLN A 56 -20.05 -11.71 -2.71
C GLN A 56 -19.04 -12.86 -2.60
N ASN A 57 -18.40 -13.05 -1.45
CA ASN A 57 -17.53 -14.19 -1.17
C ASN A 57 -18.31 -15.26 -0.39
N ASP A 58 -18.05 -16.53 -0.69
CA ASP A 58 -18.69 -17.65 -0.03
C ASP A 58 -17.86 -18.10 1.20
N PRO A 59 -18.42 -18.08 2.43
CA PRO A 59 -17.72 -18.62 3.61
C PRO A 59 -17.38 -20.10 3.49
N ALA A 60 -18.08 -20.89 2.65
CA ALA A 60 -17.80 -22.30 2.40
C ALA A 60 -16.40 -22.53 1.75
N ASP A 61 -15.78 -21.51 1.17
CA ASP A 61 -14.42 -21.60 0.66
C ASP A 61 -13.35 -21.46 1.76
N ILE A 62 -13.68 -21.02 2.97
CA ILE A 62 -12.72 -20.83 4.08
C ILE A 62 -11.94 -22.13 4.38
N PRO A 63 -12.56 -23.31 4.52
CA PRO A 63 -11.83 -24.54 4.78
C PRO A 63 -10.76 -24.86 3.72
N ARG A 64 -11.00 -24.50 2.44
CA ARG A 64 -10.03 -24.71 1.36
C ARG A 64 -8.81 -23.80 1.49
N LEU A 65 -9.00 -22.54 1.91
CA LEU A 65 -7.89 -21.63 2.18
C LEU A 65 -7.05 -22.14 3.36
N LEU A 66 -7.70 -22.60 4.43
CA LEU A 66 -7.01 -23.14 5.60
C LEU A 66 -6.25 -24.43 5.28
N ALA A 67 -6.85 -25.34 4.54
CA ALA A 67 -6.18 -26.57 4.12
C ALA A 67 -4.94 -26.29 3.24
N GLU A 68 -5.01 -25.30 2.33
CA GLU A 68 -3.86 -24.91 1.51
C GLU A 68 -2.76 -24.24 2.35
N MET A 69 -3.15 -23.43 3.34
CA MET A 69 -2.21 -22.80 4.26
C MET A 69 -1.42 -23.84 5.07
N GLU A 70 -2.10 -24.87 5.57
CA GLU A 70 -1.47 -25.92 6.37
C GLU A 70 -0.59 -26.84 5.53
N ARG A 71 -1.08 -27.25 4.34
CA ARG A 71 -0.39 -28.19 3.45
C ARG A 71 1.01 -27.77 3.08
N ASN A 72 1.23 -26.49 2.81
CA ASN A 72 2.48 -25.94 2.32
C ASN A 72 3.09 -24.88 3.24
N SER A 73 2.57 -24.75 4.46
CA SER A 73 3.04 -23.78 5.47
C SER A 73 3.02 -22.33 5.01
N TYR A 74 2.09 -21.97 4.09
CA TYR A 74 1.96 -20.60 3.62
C TYR A 74 1.59 -19.64 4.75
N ALA A 75 2.17 -18.44 4.71
CA ALA A 75 1.83 -17.37 5.63
C ALA A 75 0.55 -16.63 5.24
N VAL A 76 0.25 -16.60 3.92
CA VAL A 76 -0.95 -15.96 3.37
C VAL A 76 -1.53 -16.83 2.27
N VAL A 77 -2.83 -17.07 2.31
CA VAL A 77 -3.58 -17.67 1.21
C VAL A 77 -4.66 -16.68 0.74
N SER A 78 -4.55 -16.22 -0.51
CA SER A 78 -5.47 -15.26 -1.11
C SER A 78 -6.52 -15.95 -1.96
N GLY A 79 -7.78 -15.57 -1.81
CA GLY A 79 -8.82 -15.99 -2.75
C GLY A 79 -8.64 -15.36 -4.13
N TRP A 80 -8.84 -16.15 -5.19
CA TRP A 80 -8.86 -15.71 -6.57
C TRP A 80 -10.25 -15.92 -7.17
N ARG A 81 -10.95 -14.84 -7.48
CA ARG A 81 -12.25 -14.86 -8.14
C ARG A 81 -12.08 -15.03 -9.65
N GLN A 82 -11.84 -16.28 -10.08
CA GLN A 82 -11.59 -16.58 -11.49
C GLN A 82 -12.80 -16.22 -12.37
N ASP A 83 -14.01 -16.62 -11.94
CA ASP A 83 -15.25 -16.43 -12.70
C ASP A 83 -16.01 -15.19 -12.21
N ARG A 84 -15.39 -14.02 -12.34
CA ARG A 84 -16.03 -12.75 -11.96
C ARG A 84 -17.18 -12.41 -12.90
N GLN A 85 -18.36 -12.13 -12.32
CA GLN A 85 -19.56 -11.68 -13.01
C GLN A 85 -19.55 -10.17 -13.34
N ASP A 86 -18.40 -9.53 -13.28
CA ASP A 86 -18.24 -8.09 -13.55
C ASP A 86 -18.11 -7.78 -15.04
N PRO A 87 -18.61 -6.61 -15.53
CA PRO A 87 -18.42 -6.16 -16.90
C PRO A 87 -16.95 -6.07 -17.29
N PHE A 88 -16.60 -6.64 -18.46
CA PHE A 88 -15.21 -6.76 -18.88
C PHE A 88 -14.48 -5.42 -19.00
N TRP A 89 -15.03 -4.48 -19.79
CA TRP A 89 -14.36 -3.22 -20.12
C TRP A 89 -14.26 -2.25 -18.95
N SER A 90 -15.31 -2.17 -18.11
CA SER A 90 -15.39 -1.17 -17.05
C SER A 90 -14.77 -1.61 -15.73
N ARG A 91 -14.60 -2.95 -15.50
CA ARG A 91 -14.10 -3.47 -14.22
C ARG A 91 -13.02 -4.54 -14.35
N ARG A 92 -13.19 -5.55 -15.24
CA ARG A 92 -12.22 -6.65 -15.34
C ARG A 92 -10.89 -6.17 -15.93
N LEU A 93 -10.90 -5.48 -17.08
CA LEU A 93 -9.68 -5.00 -17.73
C LEU A 93 -8.89 -4.00 -16.86
N PRO A 94 -9.48 -2.94 -16.26
CA PRO A 94 -8.75 -2.09 -15.34
C PRO A 94 -8.18 -2.83 -14.12
N SER A 95 -8.93 -3.82 -13.59
CA SER A 95 -8.46 -4.65 -12.49
C SER A 95 -7.26 -5.52 -12.87
N MET A 96 -7.27 -6.12 -14.07
CA MET A 96 -6.16 -6.95 -14.58
C MET A 96 -4.89 -6.10 -14.74
N ILE A 97 -5.02 -4.90 -15.33
CA ILE A 97 -3.89 -3.96 -15.49
C ILE A 97 -3.34 -3.56 -14.12
N ALA A 98 -4.23 -3.21 -13.17
CA ALA A 98 -3.84 -2.85 -11.82
C ALA A 98 -3.14 -4.01 -11.09
N ASN A 99 -3.68 -5.23 -11.14
CA ASN A 99 -3.08 -6.42 -10.53
C ASN A 99 -1.72 -6.76 -11.15
N GLY A 100 -1.57 -6.66 -12.48
CA GLY A 100 -0.29 -6.85 -13.16
C GLY A 100 0.76 -5.81 -12.74
N LEU A 101 0.35 -4.55 -12.62
CA LEU A 101 1.22 -3.47 -12.15
C LEU A 101 1.63 -3.69 -10.69
N ILE A 102 0.68 -4.04 -9.82
CA ILE A 102 0.94 -4.35 -8.41
C ILE A 102 1.92 -5.53 -8.32
N SER A 103 1.66 -6.63 -9.02
CA SER A 103 2.52 -7.82 -9.03
C SER A 103 3.95 -7.48 -9.47
N ARG A 104 4.10 -6.66 -10.52
CA ARG A 104 5.43 -6.24 -11.03
C ARG A 104 6.18 -5.33 -10.04
N ILE A 105 5.44 -4.47 -9.34
CA ILE A 105 6.02 -3.50 -8.40
C ILE A 105 6.40 -4.17 -7.08
N THR A 106 5.52 -5.04 -6.55
CA THR A 106 5.71 -5.70 -5.25
C THR A 106 6.55 -6.98 -5.32
N GLY A 107 6.69 -7.57 -6.51
CA GLY A 107 7.33 -8.87 -6.70
C GLY A 107 6.42 -10.06 -6.36
N VAL A 108 5.23 -9.84 -5.83
CA VAL A 108 4.25 -10.88 -5.47
C VAL A 108 3.29 -11.07 -6.63
N LYS A 109 3.22 -12.28 -7.17
CA LYS A 109 2.34 -12.60 -8.30
C LYS A 109 0.99 -13.09 -7.78
N LEU A 110 -0.04 -12.23 -7.85
CA LEU A 110 -1.42 -12.56 -7.56
C LEU A 110 -2.31 -12.13 -8.73
N HIS A 111 -3.29 -12.98 -9.06
CA HIS A 111 -4.29 -12.69 -10.08
C HIS A 111 -5.37 -11.74 -9.56
N ASP A 112 -5.67 -11.77 -8.25
CA ASP A 112 -6.74 -10.96 -7.66
C ASP A 112 -6.34 -10.35 -6.31
N TYR A 113 -5.69 -9.20 -6.35
CA TYR A 113 -5.41 -8.41 -5.14
C TYR A 113 -6.67 -7.86 -4.46
N GLY A 114 -7.75 -7.71 -5.23
CA GLY A 114 -9.00 -7.11 -4.76
C GLY A 114 -9.94 -8.06 -4.01
N CYS A 115 -9.65 -9.37 -3.99
CA CYS A 115 -10.45 -10.31 -3.20
C CYS A 115 -10.20 -10.06 -1.71
N THR A 116 -11.26 -9.98 -0.91
CA THR A 116 -11.17 -9.78 0.54
C THR A 116 -11.15 -11.08 1.32
N LEU A 117 -11.58 -12.19 0.71
CA LEU A 117 -11.46 -13.51 1.30
C LEU A 117 -10.00 -13.96 1.25
N LYS A 118 -9.32 -13.84 2.38
CA LYS A 118 -7.92 -14.21 2.55
C LYS A 118 -7.68 -14.78 3.94
N ALA A 119 -6.81 -15.76 4.03
CA ALA A 119 -6.31 -16.30 5.29
C ALA A 119 -4.88 -15.83 5.53
N TYR A 120 -4.56 -15.50 6.79
CA TYR A 120 -3.26 -14.98 7.19
C TYR A 120 -2.79 -15.66 8.49
N ARG A 121 -1.50 -15.95 8.61
CA ARG A 121 -0.89 -16.24 9.91
C ARG A 121 -0.73 -14.96 10.70
N ARG A 122 -1.11 -14.98 11.96
CA ARG A 122 -1.11 -13.80 12.84
C ARG A 122 0.28 -13.23 13.10
N ASP A 123 1.29 -14.07 13.20
CA ASP A 123 2.68 -13.68 13.41
C ASP A 123 3.20 -12.77 12.30
N VAL A 124 2.87 -13.09 11.04
CA VAL A 124 3.25 -12.29 9.87
C VAL A 124 2.50 -10.95 9.86
N LEU A 125 1.22 -10.93 10.26
CA LEU A 125 0.44 -9.68 10.33
C LEU A 125 0.90 -8.72 11.43
N ARG A 126 1.46 -9.21 12.52
CA ARG A 126 1.98 -8.37 13.63
C ARG A 126 3.05 -7.37 13.17
N GLY A 127 3.82 -7.71 12.14
CA GLY A 127 4.83 -6.84 11.53
C GLY A 127 4.27 -5.84 10.52
N VAL A 128 2.98 -5.92 10.18
CA VAL A 128 2.37 -5.13 9.12
C VAL A 128 1.53 -4.00 9.70
N ARG A 129 1.88 -2.75 9.38
CA ARG A 129 1.06 -1.58 9.70
C ARG A 129 0.30 -1.12 8.47
N LEU A 130 -1.00 -0.87 8.65
CA LEU A 130 -1.92 -0.53 7.55
C LEU A 130 -2.28 0.95 7.58
N TYR A 131 -2.18 1.62 6.42
CA TYR A 131 -2.57 3.03 6.21
C TYR A 131 -3.28 3.20 4.87
N GLY A 132 -4.02 4.29 4.69
CA GLY A 132 -4.67 4.61 3.42
C GLY A 132 -5.51 3.45 2.87
N GLU A 133 -5.27 3.05 1.65
CA GLU A 133 -5.95 1.90 0.99
C GLU A 133 -5.09 0.61 1.02
N MET A 134 -4.16 0.48 1.98
CA MET A 134 -3.17 -0.62 2.04
C MET A 134 -3.76 -2.01 2.28
N HIS A 135 -5.04 -2.12 2.66
CA HIS A 135 -5.72 -3.41 2.83
C HIS A 135 -5.57 -4.35 1.61
N ARG A 136 -5.42 -3.79 0.40
CA ARG A 136 -5.19 -4.56 -0.83
C ARG A 136 -3.79 -5.14 -0.92
N PHE A 137 -2.83 -4.47 -0.32
CA PHE A 137 -1.41 -4.81 -0.41
C PHE A 137 -0.92 -5.66 0.77
N ILE A 138 -1.81 -6.07 1.70
CA ILE A 138 -1.44 -6.92 2.84
C ILE A 138 -0.62 -8.15 2.41
N PRO A 139 -0.98 -8.91 1.35
CA PRO A 139 -0.13 -10.01 0.90
C PRO A 139 1.29 -9.58 0.54
N ALA A 140 1.44 -8.46 -0.18
CA ALA A 140 2.76 -7.94 -0.54
C ALA A 140 3.56 -7.50 0.69
N LEU A 141 2.91 -6.89 1.69
CA LEU A 141 3.53 -6.51 2.95
C LEU A 141 3.95 -7.74 3.77
N CYS A 142 3.12 -8.79 3.78
CA CYS A 142 3.46 -10.06 4.42
C CYS A 142 4.65 -10.77 3.73
N SER A 143 4.73 -10.72 2.40
CA SER A 143 5.88 -11.26 1.66
C SER A 143 7.17 -10.53 2.03
N TRP A 144 7.09 -9.23 2.25
CA TRP A 144 8.27 -8.44 2.64
C TRP A 144 8.86 -8.86 4.00
N VAL A 145 8.02 -9.27 4.94
CA VAL A 145 8.48 -9.82 6.23
C VAL A 145 8.83 -11.32 6.14
N GLY A 146 8.93 -11.88 4.94
CA GLY A 146 9.36 -13.26 4.68
C GLY A 146 8.22 -14.28 4.58
N GLY A 147 6.95 -13.85 4.56
CA GLY A 147 5.80 -14.74 4.41
C GLY A 147 5.64 -15.27 2.97
N GLU A 148 5.50 -16.58 2.82
CA GLU A 148 5.14 -17.20 1.55
C GLU A 148 3.64 -17.08 1.27
N ILE A 149 3.29 -16.86 -0.01
CA ILE A 149 1.92 -16.55 -0.43
C ILE A 149 1.43 -17.52 -1.49
N ALA A 150 0.20 -17.99 -1.33
CA ALA A 150 -0.53 -18.76 -2.33
C ALA A 150 -1.85 -18.11 -2.73
N GLU A 151 -2.41 -18.56 -3.86
CA GLU A 151 -3.78 -18.27 -4.29
C GLU A 151 -4.60 -19.53 -4.41
N VAL A 152 -5.88 -19.43 -4.04
CA VAL A 152 -6.88 -20.49 -4.21
C VAL A 152 -8.08 -19.90 -4.93
N VAL A 153 -8.57 -20.59 -5.95
CA VAL A 153 -9.81 -20.20 -6.66
C VAL A 153 -10.98 -20.27 -5.70
N VAL A 154 -11.74 -19.17 -5.59
CA VAL A 154 -12.90 -19.05 -4.71
C VAL A 154 -14.15 -18.67 -5.50
N SER A 155 -15.30 -19.04 -4.94
CA SER A 155 -16.62 -18.70 -5.48
C SER A 155 -16.88 -17.20 -5.39
N HIS A 156 -17.56 -16.65 -6.41
CA HIS A 156 -17.94 -15.25 -6.41
C HIS A 156 -19.40 -15.09 -6.81
N HIS A 157 -20.19 -14.49 -5.93
CA HIS A 157 -21.62 -14.26 -6.13
C HIS A 157 -21.90 -12.81 -6.54
N PRO A 158 -22.95 -12.57 -7.36
CA PRO A 158 -23.38 -11.22 -7.66
C PRO A 158 -23.86 -10.51 -6.40
N ARG A 159 -23.59 -9.21 -6.32
CA ARG A 159 -24.03 -8.40 -5.19
C ARG A 159 -25.55 -8.39 -5.06
N ARG A 160 -26.08 -8.74 -3.89
CA ARG A 160 -27.53 -8.83 -3.64
C ARG A 160 -28.14 -7.47 -3.26
N ALA A 161 -27.39 -6.56 -2.64
CA ALA A 161 -27.86 -5.27 -2.17
C ALA A 161 -26.78 -4.17 -2.28
N GLY A 162 -27.22 -2.90 -2.35
CA GLY A 162 -26.35 -1.73 -2.37
C GLY A 162 -25.81 -1.37 -3.76
N LYS A 163 -25.26 -0.16 -3.87
CA LYS A 163 -24.59 0.35 -5.08
C LYS A 163 -23.07 0.32 -4.90
N SER A 164 -22.37 -0.02 -5.98
CA SER A 164 -20.89 0.03 -5.98
C SER A 164 -20.43 1.48 -5.78
N LYS A 165 -19.60 1.72 -4.76
CA LYS A 165 -18.98 3.02 -4.49
C LYS A 165 -17.69 3.25 -5.32
N TYR A 166 -17.46 2.45 -6.37
CA TYR A 166 -16.24 2.51 -7.18
C TYR A 166 -16.35 3.58 -8.26
N GLY A 167 -15.48 4.59 -8.20
CA GLY A 167 -15.30 5.64 -9.21
C GLY A 167 -13.85 5.77 -9.65
N ILE A 168 -13.60 6.46 -10.77
CA ILE A 168 -12.27 6.68 -11.39
C ILE A 168 -11.27 7.31 -10.39
N GLY A 169 -11.74 8.19 -9.49
CA GLY A 169 -10.91 8.80 -8.46
C GLY A 169 -10.25 7.81 -7.48
N ARG A 170 -10.78 6.59 -7.35
CA ARG A 170 -10.16 5.53 -6.54
C ARG A 170 -8.96 4.90 -7.25
N THR A 171 -9.00 4.76 -8.57
CA THR A 171 -7.88 4.22 -9.34
C THR A 171 -6.64 5.10 -9.17
N PHE A 172 -6.80 6.42 -9.20
CA PHE A 172 -5.69 7.35 -8.98
C PHE A 172 -5.12 7.23 -7.55
N ARG A 173 -5.99 7.11 -6.54
CA ARG A 173 -5.53 6.87 -5.14
C ARG A 173 -4.77 5.55 -5.01
N VAL A 174 -5.26 4.46 -5.59
CA VAL A 174 -4.57 3.16 -5.58
C VAL A 174 -3.20 3.25 -6.24
N ILE A 175 -3.04 4.01 -7.32
CA ILE A 175 -1.74 4.24 -7.97
C ILE A 175 -0.78 5.00 -7.04
N LEU A 176 -1.26 6.06 -6.38
CA LEU A 176 -0.45 6.80 -5.40
C LEU A 176 -0.05 5.93 -4.21
N ASP A 177 -0.98 5.14 -3.68
CA ASP A 177 -0.69 4.20 -2.60
C ASP A 177 0.30 3.12 -3.03
N LEU A 178 0.25 2.69 -4.29
CA LEU A 178 1.22 1.74 -4.85
C LEU A 178 2.63 2.33 -4.89
N PHE A 179 2.77 3.62 -5.24
CA PHE A 179 4.07 4.31 -5.14
C PHE A 179 4.55 4.36 -3.69
N THR A 180 3.65 4.66 -2.75
CA THR A 180 3.94 4.68 -1.31
C THR A 180 4.37 3.29 -0.83
N VAL A 181 3.64 2.23 -1.19
CA VAL A 181 3.99 0.84 -0.85
C VAL A 181 5.35 0.46 -1.43
N LYS A 182 5.59 0.76 -2.73
CA LYS A 182 6.90 0.52 -3.35
C LYS A 182 8.04 1.24 -2.63
N PHE A 183 7.81 2.49 -2.26
CA PHE A 183 8.79 3.28 -1.51
C PHE A 183 9.07 2.65 -0.16
N LEU A 184 8.03 2.30 0.60
CA LEU A 184 8.17 1.62 1.88
C LEU A 184 8.88 0.27 1.74
N LEU A 185 8.45 -0.61 0.83
CA LEU A 185 9.04 -1.93 0.63
C LEU A 185 10.52 -1.88 0.21
N ARG A 186 10.93 -0.88 -0.57
CA ARG A 186 12.29 -0.82 -1.13
C ARG A 186 13.25 0.07 -0.36
N PHE A 187 12.73 1.10 0.34
CA PHE A 187 13.56 2.17 0.91
C PHE A 187 13.35 2.39 2.42
N THR A 188 12.57 1.54 3.10
CA THR A 188 12.42 1.62 4.57
C THR A 188 13.76 1.45 5.30
N GLY A 189 14.72 0.73 4.71
CA GLY A 189 16.07 0.55 5.26
C GLY A 189 17.07 1.67 4.90
N GLY A 190 16.70 2.67 4.07
CA GLY A 190 17.61 3.73 3.67
C GLY A 190 17.10 4.62 2.53
N PRO A 191 16.12 5.49 2.78
CA PRO A 191 15.62 6.44 1.78
C PRO A 191 16.72 7.37 1.26
N MET A 192 17.73 7.64 2.10
CA MET A 192 18.91 8.41 1.72
C MET A 192 19.65 7.80 0.52
N GLN A 193 19.61 6.47 0.34
CA GLN A 193 20.27 5.82 -0.82
C GLN A 193 19.58 6.18 -2.14
N LEU A 194 18.24 6.32 -2.17
CA LEU A 194 17.51 6.74 -3.37
C LEU A 194 17.76 8.20 -3.68
N PHE A 195 17.48 9.05 -2.72
CA PHE A 195 17.61 10.50 -2.87
C PHE A 195 19.06 10.91 -3.09
N GLY A 196 20.01 10.23 -2.43
CA GLY A 196 21.44 10.43 -2.61
C GLY A 196 21.90 10.14 -4.05
N LYS A 197 21.46 9.01 -4.65
CA LYS A 197 21.80 8.70 -6.06
C LYS A 197 21.29 9.77 -7.02
N ILE A 198 20.08 10.26 -6.81
CA ILE A 198 19.49 11.34 -7.61
C ILE A 198 20.30 12.63 -7.41
N ALA A 199 20.60 12.97 -6.17
CA ALA A 199 21.39 14.14 -5.82
C ALA A 199 22.78 14.10 -6.46
N PHE A 200 23.50 12.95 -6.37
CA PHE A 200 24.80 12.79 -7.01
C PHE A 200 24.74 12.89 -8.53
N ALA A 201 23.66 12.42 -9.18
CA ALA A 201 23.48 12.59 -10.62
C ALA A 201 23.33 14.07 -10.99
N PHE A 202 22.48 14.81 -10.29
CA PHE A 202 22.31 16.25 -10.51
C PHE A 202 23.59 17.04 -10.15
N GLY A 203 24.20 16.73 -9.01
CA GLY A 203 25.44 17.38 -8.58
C GLY A 203 26.61 17.12 -9.54
N GLY A 204 26.77 15.88 -9.99
CA GLY A 204 27.79 15.50 -10.97
C GLY A 204 27.58 16.19 -12.32
N ALA A 205 26.32 16.24 -12.82
CA ALA A 205 26.02 16.95 -14.06
C ALA A 205 26.27 18.45 -13.94
N GLY A 206 25.88 19.07 -12.82
CA GLY A 206 26.12 20.48 -12.54
C GLY A 206 27.62 20.82 -12.44
N ALA A 207 28.36 20.00 -11.70
CA ALA A 207 29.81 20.15 -11.56
C ALA A 207 30.54 19.97 -12.90
N LEU A 208 30.15 18.96 -13.70
CA LEU A 208 30.71 18.73 -15.03
C LEU A 208 30.44 19.93 -15.97
N MET A 209 29.23 20.47 -15.93
CA MET A 209 28.87 21.65 -16.72
C MET A 209 29.71 22.87 -16.30
N LEU A 210 29.90 23.11 -14.99
CA LEU A 210 30.77 24.17 -14.49
C LEU A 210 32.23 23.96 -14.90
N LEU A 211 32.69 22.71 -14.87
CA LEU A 211 34.06 22.36 -15.30
C LEU A 211 34.23 22.69 -16.79
N VAL A 212 33.30 22.28 -17.64
CA VAL A 212 33.34 22.60 -19.09
C VAL A 212 33.37 24.12 -19.34
N VAL A 213 32.50 24.86 -18.64
CA VAL A 213 32.48 26.34 -18.72
C VAL A 213 33.78 26.94 -18.23
N GLY A 214 34.35 26.43 -17.15
CA GLY A 214 35.61 26.87 -16.58
C GLY A 214 36.81 26.59 -17.51
N LEU A 215 36.86 25.38 -18.10
CA LEU A 215 37.90 25.01 -19.06
C LEU A 215 37.81 25.82 -20.35
N ASP A 216 36.60 26.05 -20.89
CA ASP A 216 36.38 26.91 -22.05
C ASP A 216 36.90 28.35 -21.79
N ARG A 217 36.70 28.85 -20.58
CA ARG A 217 37.21 30.15 -20.15
C ARG A 217 38.73 30.20 -20.00
N LEU A 218 39.34 29.12 -19.55
CA LEU A 218 40.80 29.07 -19.28
C LEU A 218 41.61 28.80 -20.55
N PHE A 219 41.12 27.95 -21.44
CA PHE A 219 41.85 27.43 -22.59
C PHE A 219 41.29 27.91 -23.94
N GLY A 220 40.05 28.44 -23.94
CA GLY A 220 39.39 28.95 -25.15
C GLY A 220 39.92 30.28 -25.64
N GLY A 221 41.22 30.44 -25.77
CA GLY A 221 42.02 31.63 -25.99
C GLY A 221 41.72 32.52 -27.20
N GLY A 222 40.46 32.69 -27.55
CA GLY A 222 39.97 33.59 -28.59
C GLY A 222 38.72 34.36 -28.14
N THR A 223 38.63 35.60 -28.52
CA THR A 223 37.54 36.54 -28.28
C THR A 223 36.12 36.01 -28.64
N ALA A 224 36.03 34.93 -29.43
CA ALA A 224 34.78 34.29 -29.85
C ALA A 224 34.16 33.41 -28.77
N GLY A 225 34.96 32.71 -27.93
CA GLY A 225 34.46 31.79 -26.86
C GLY A 225 33.84 32.55 -25.70
N HIS A 226 34.44 33.62 -25.27
CA HIS A 226 33.94 34.50 -24.21
C HIS A 226 32.55 35.09 -24.50
N LEU A 227 32.33 35.50 -25.74
CA LEU A 227 31.06 36.07 -26.19
C LEU A 227 29.94 35.01 -26.32
N TYR A 228 30.30 33.75 -26.54
CA TYR A 228 29.34 32.68 -26.75
C TYR A 228 28.66 32.22 -25.46
N LEU A 229 29.38 32.11 -24.34
CA LEU A 229 28.84 31.71 -23.04
C LEU A 229 28.06 32.85 -22.38
N ILE A 230 28.53 34.10 -22.47
CA ILE A 230 27.82 35.28 -21.96
C ILE A 230 26.52 35.52 -22.74
N LYS A 231 26.47 35.21 -24.03
CA LYS A 231 25.26 35.34 -24.86
C LYS A 231 24.25 34.20 -24.65
N ARG A 232 24.60 33.13 -23.94
CA ARG A 232 23.71 32.00 -23.67
C ARG A 232 23.57 31.75 -22.16
N PRO A 233 22.63 32.43 -21.48
CA PRO A 233 22.42 32.31 -20.03
C PRO A 233 22.16 30.87 -19.57
N PHE A 234 21.73 29.99 -20.48
CA PHE A 234 21.56 28.58 -20.24
C PHE A 234 22.81 27.90 -19.62
N TRP A 235 24.00 28.17 -20.15
CA TRP A 235 25.25 27.55 -19.66
C TRP A 235 25.68 28.06 -18.28
N ILE A 236 25.17 29.20 -17.85
CA ILE A 236 25.45 29.76 -16.52
C ILE A 236 24.38 29.33 -15.52
N ILE A 237 23.10 29.46 -15.87
CA ILE A 237 22.00 29.24 -14.96
C ILE A 237 21.80 27.73 -14.69
N THR A 238 21.89 26.88 -15.70
CA THR A 238 21.59 25.44 -15.59
C THR A 238 22.48 24.72 -14.57
N PRO A 239 23.82 24.89 -14.53
CA PRO A 239 24.63 24.20 -13.50
C PRO A 239 24.25 24.62 -12.08
N PHE A 240 23.92 25.88 -11.81
CA PHE A 240 23.48 26.32 -10.51
C PHE A 240 22.11 25.72 -10.13
N MET A 241 21.18 25.62 -11.10
CA MET A 241 19.93 24.93 -10.89
C MET A 241 20.14 23.43 -10.58
N LEU A 242 21.05 22.75 -11.29
CA LEU A 242 21.38 21.35 -11.03
C LEU A 242 21.99 21.16 -9.64
N LEU A 243 22.87 22.06 -9.20
CA LEU A 243 23.43 22.03 -7.85
C LEU A 243 22.36 22.32 -6.78
N ALA A 244 21.43 23.23 -7.05
CA ALA A 244 20.29 23.48 -6.16
C ALA A 244 19.40 22.23 -6.03
N PHE A 245 19.11 21.53 -7.12
CA PHE A 245 18.40 20.23 -7.06
C PHE A 245 19.19 19.16 -6.29
N CYS A 246 20.51 19.10 -6.46
CA CYS A 246 21.37 18.23 -5.67
C CYS A 246 21.16 18.48 -4.17
N MET A 247 21.26 19.72 -3.71
CA MET A 247 21.03 20.09 -2.30
C MET A 247 19.62 19.79 -1.85
N GLN A 248 18.62 20.02 -2.68
CA GLN A 248 17.22 19.72 -2.38
C GLN A 248 16.99 18.22 -2.19
N PHE A 249 17.50 17.37 -3.08
CA PHE A 249 17.36 15.91 -2.94
C PHE A 249 18.13 15.37 -1.75
N LEU A 250 19.30 15.90 -1.41
CA LEU A 250 20.03 15.54 -0.19
C LEU A 250 19.21 15.87 1.07
N SER A 251 18.65 17.08 1.12
CA SER A 251 17.81 17.50 2.24
C SER A 251 16.54 16.65 2.38
N MET A 252 15.89 16.32 1.25
CA MET A 252 14.73 15.41 1.24
C MET A 252 15.10 14.00 1.72
N GLY A 253 16.26 13.50 1.31
CA GLY A 253 16.75 12.19 1.73
C GLY A 253 17.01 12.13 3.22
N LEU A 254 17.66 13.14 3.78
CA LEU A 254 17.92 13.25 5.21
C LEU A 254 16.62 13.38 6.01
N LEU A 255 15.68 14.22 5.55
CA LEU A 255 14.38 14.39 6.20
C LEU A 255 13.57 13.09 6.21
N ALA A 256 13.55 12.38 5.07
CA ALA A 256 12.88 11.08 4.96
C ALA A 256 13.49 10.03 5.90
N GLU A 257 14.82 9.99 6.03
CA GLU A 257 15.53 9.10 6.97
C GLU A 257 15.14 9.40 8.43
N VAL A 258 15.16 10.68 8.82
CA VAL A 258 14.77 11.11 10.18
C VAL A 258 13.30 10.78 10.43
N GLN A 259 12.41 11.06 9.47
CA GLN A 259 10.99 10.77 9.62
C GLN A 259 10.70 9.27 9.78
N ILE A 260 11.38 8.40 9.03
CA ILE A 260 11.22 6.95 9.17
C ILE A 260 11.67 6.48 10.55
N ARG A 261 12.82 6.96 11.04
CA ARG A 261 13.29 6.64 12.39
C ARG A 261 12.32 7.11 13.47
N THR A 262 11.90 8.36 13.40
CA THR A 262 10.89 8.92 14.33
C THR A 262 9.57 8.15 14.26
N TYR A 263 9.14 7.75 13.06
CA TYR A 263 7.93 6.97 12.86
C TYR A 263 7.99 5.61 13.54
N HIS A 264 9.10 4.88 13.42
CA HIS A 264 9.27 3.59 14.10
C HIS A 264 9.32 3.71 15.63
N GLU A 265 9.85 4.82 16.16
CA GLU A 265 10.00 5.03 17.59
C GLU A 265 8.75 5.61 18.29
N SER A 266 7.89 6.38 17.58
CA SER A 266 6.87 7.21 18.24
C SER A 266 5.42 6.76 18.10
N GLN A 267 5.05 5.81 17.23
CA GLN A 267 3.65 5.57 16.91
C GLN A 267 3.09 4.18 17.26
N ASN A 268 2.56 4.09 18.48
CA ASN A 268 1.59 3.05 18.87
C ASN A 268 0.11 3.51 18.69
N LYS A 269 -0.17 4.56 17.89
CA LYS A 269 -1.54 5.05 17.74
C LYS A 269 -2.30 4.28 16.64
N PRO A 270 -3.48 3.70 16.95
CA PRO A 270 -4.33 3.09 15.94
C PRO A 270 -4.88 4.16 14.98
N ILE A 271 -5.08 3.77 13.70
CA ILE A 271 -5.63 4.64 12.64
C ILE A 271 -7.16 4.82 12.73
N TYR A 272 -7.77 4.34 13.82
CA TYR A 272 -9.21 4.36 14.06
C TYR A 272 -9.51 4.78 15.50
N ALA A 273 -10.75 5.22 15.74
CA ALA A 273 -11.27 5.50 17.08
C ALA A 273 -12.52 4.67 17.36
N ILE A 274 -12.42 3.80 18.35
CA ILE A 274 -13.54 2.95 18.80
C ILE A 274 -14.53 3.82 19.56
N ARG A 275 -15.82 3.65 19.27
CA ARG A 275 -16.92 4.22 20.04
C ARG A 275 -17.41 3.22 21.10
N GLU A 276 -17.55 1.96 20.69
CA GLU A 276 -18.18 0.92 21.51
C GLU A 276 -17.67 -0.45 21.05
N THR A 277 -17.46 -1.34 21.99
CA THR A 277 -17.21 -2.76 21.74
C THR A 277 -18.29 -3.57 22.42
N PHE A 278 -18.70 -4.66 21.80
CA PHE A 278 -19.63 -5.63 22.39
C PHE A 278 -19.05 -7.03 22.20
N ASP A 279 -18.86 -7.73 23.28
CA ASP A 279 -18.45 -9.14 23.31
C ASP A 279 -19.66 -9.99 23.67
N SER A 280 -19.94 -11.05 22.89
CA SER A 280 -21.02 -11.99 23.24
C SER A 280 -20.65 -12.82 24.46
N PRO A 281 -21.64 -13.33 25.22
CA PRO A 281 -21.37 -14.27 26.31
C PRO A 281 -20.60 -15.49 25.76
N GLY A 282 -19.37 -15.73 26.26
CA GLY A 282 -18.51 -16.85 25.86
C GLY A 282 -17.40 -16.49 24.84
N SER A 283 -17.15 -15.21 24.59
CA SER A 283 -16.05 -14.73 23.73
C SER A 283 -14.72 -14.54 24.50
#